data_37153ec312a999d67d5f2737f0d05c73
#
_entry.id   37153ec312a999d67d5f2737f0d05c73
#
_cell.length_a   1.000
_cell.length_b   1.000
_cell.length_c   1.000
_cell.angle_alpha   90.00
_cell.angle_beta   90.00
_cell.angle_gamma   90.00
#
_symmetry.space_group_name_H-M   'P 1'
#
loop_
_entity.id
_entity.type
_entity.pdbx_description
1 polymer ?
#
loop_
_entity_poly.entity_id
_entity_poly.type
_entity_poly.pdbx_seq_one_letter_code
_entity_poly.pdbx_strand_id
1 'polypeptide(L)'
;MERKQKPLEGITVVELAMFVAAPSAARMLADWGATVIKIESPKGDPMRFMGKLVSMPIDDERENPAYDQQNSGKKGIVLNLKSEKGREVMHRLLEKADVFITNNRQDALKRMGLSYEQLSGRYPSLVYGQVSGYGETGPDNNEV
;
A
#
# COMPACT_ATOMS: atom_id res chain seq x y z
N MET A 1 -24.26 -23.79 -6.55
CA MET A 1 -22.87 -23.87 -6.03
C MET A 1 -22.77 -22.85 -4.91
N GLU A 2 -22.66 -23.28 -3.66
CA GLU A 2 -22.40 -22.35 -2.54
C GLU A 2 -21.04 -21.70 -2.75
N ARG A 3 -20.99 -20.36 -2.71
CA ARG A 3 -19.76 -19.61 -2.79
C ARG A 3 -18.96 -19.85 -1.49
N LYS A 4 -17.87 -20.61 -1.56
CA LYS A 4 -17.01 -20.80 -0.41
C LYS A 4 -16.49 -19.44 0.06
N GLN A 5 -16.69 -19.11 1.32
CA GLN A 5 -16.18 -17.91 1.96
C GLN A 5 -14.65 -17.90 1.86
N LYS A 6 -14.08 -16.77 1.46
CA LYS A 6 -12.62 -16.63 1.42
C LYS A 6 -12.06 -16.35 2.83
N PRO A 7 -10.82 -16.76 3.13
CA PRO A 7 -10.24 -16.66 4.48
C PRO A 7 -10.22 -15.24 5.07
N LEU A 8 -10.06 -14.21 4.22
CA LEU A 8 -9.98 -12.80 4.66
C LEU A 8 -11.20 -11.97 4.23
N GLU A 9 -12.32 -12.63 3.96
CA GLU A 9 -13.57 -11.92 3.66
C GLU A 9 -14.01 -11.08 4.86
N GLY A 10 -14.28 -9.79 4.63
CA GLY A 10 -14.60 -8.80 5.67
C GLY A 10 -13.41 -7.99 6.17
N ILE A 11 -12.17 -8.42 5.92
CA ILE A 11 -10.97 -7.67 6.30
C ILE A 11 -10.72 -6.53 5.32
N THR A 12 -10.42 -5.34 5.84
CA THR A 12 -10.07 -4.14 5.08
C THR A 12 -8.60 -3.80 5.26
N VAL A 13 -7.88 -3.69 4.15
CA VAL A 13 -6.46 -3.35 4.10
C VAL A 13 -6.29 -1.99 3.44
N VAL A 14 -5.58 -1.06 4.08
CA VAL A 14 -5.11 0.17 3.46
C VAL A 14 -3.64 -0.01 3.10
N GLU A 15 -3.32 0.16 1.83
CA GLU A 15 -1.96 0.05 1.30
C GLU A 15 -1.43 1.41 0.87
N LEU A 16 -0.33 1.85 1.46
CA LEU A 16 0.45 3.02 1.02
C LEU A 16 1.84 2.53 0.63
N ALA A 17 1.94 1.93 -0.55
CA ALA A 17 3.17 1.28 -0.99
C ALA A 17 3.41 1.46 -2.49
N MET A 18 4.65 1.25 -2.91
CA MET A 18 5.12 1.37 -4.29
C MET A 18 5.97 0.16 -4.67
N PHE A 19 6.19 -0.01 -5.97
CA PHE A 19 7.00 -1.08 -6.56
C PHE A 19 6.41 -2.48 -6.32
N VAL A 20 7.18 -3.41 -5.73
CA VAL A 20 6.89 -4.84 -5.75
C VAL A 20 6.56 -5.42 -4.38
N ALA A 21 7.45 -5.34 -3.40
CA ALA A 21 7.40 -6.17 -2.19
C ALA A 21 6.12 -5.99 -1.36
N ALA A 22 5.84 -4.78 -0.89
CA ALA A 22 4.63 -4.50 -0.13
C ALA A 22 3.35 -4.58 -0.99
N PRO A 23 3.34 -4.09 -2.27
CA PRO A 23 2.19 -4.30 -3.14
C PRO A 23 1.86 -5.77 -3.40
N SER A 24 2.87 -6.65 -3.56
CA SER A 24 2.64 -8.10 -3.71
C SER A 24 2.00 -8.71 -2.46
N ALA A 25 2.47 -8.34 -1.28
CA ALA A 25 1.88 -8.80 -0.02
C ALA A 25 0.39 -8.39 0.07
N ALA A 26 0.09 -7.13 -0.22
CA ALA A 26 -1.28 -6.63 -0.23
C ALA A 26 -2.14 -7.32 -1.32
N ARG A 27 -1.56 -7.65 -2.49
CA ARG A 27 -2.22 -8.42 -3.53
C ARG A 27 -2.63 -9.81 -3.02
N MET A 28 -1.75 -10.52 -2.33
CA MET A 28 -2.06 -11.83 -1.76
C MET A 28 -3.24 -11.74 -0.79
N LEU A 29 -3.31 -10.70 0.05
CA LEU A 29 -4.46 -10.49 0.92
C LEU A 29 -5.76 -10.26 0.13
N ALA A 30 -5.70 -9.52 -0.99
CA ALA A 30 -6.85 -9.36 -1.89
C ALA A 30 -7.30 -10.70 -2.50
N ASP A 31 -6.37 -11.53 -2.95
CA ASP A 31 -6.67 -12.85 -3.50
C ASP A 31 -7.33 -13.77 -2.47
N TRP A 32 -7.00 -13.60 -1.18
CA TRP A 32 -7.62 -14.30 -0.06
C TRP A 32 -8.93 -13.68 0.42
N GLY A 33 -9.40 -12.60 -0.21
CA GLY A 33 -10.73 -12.05 0.01
C GLY A 33 -10.78 -10.72 0.75
N ALA A 34 -9.64 -10.18 1.19
CA ALA A 34 -9.61 -8.85 1.80
C ALA A 34 -10.01 -7.75 0.79
N THR A 35 -10.65 -6.71 1.28
CA THR A 35 -10.81 -5.46 0.53
C THR A 35 -9.53 -4.64 0.66
N VAL A 36 -8.72 -4.59 -0.38
CA VAL A 36 -7.50 -3.79 -0.39
C VAL A 36 -7.74 -2.45 -1.08
N ILE A 37 -7.41 -1.35 -0.37
CA ILE A 37 -7.48 0.02 -0.86
C ILE A 37 -6.05 0.54 -1.00
N LYS A 38 -5.58 0.64 -2.25
CA LYS A 38 -4.27 1.19 -2.58
C LYS A 38 -4.33 2.71 -2.66
N ILE A 39 -3.49 3.36 -1.87
CA ILE A 39 -3.31 4.81 -1.89
C ILE A 39 -2.12 5.15 -2.77
N GLU A 40 -2.35 5.96 -3.80
CA GLU A 40 -1.28 6.49 -4.64
C GLU A 40 -1.17 8.01 -4.47
N SER A 41 0.05 8.52 -4.64
CA SER A 41 0.25 9.97 -4.76
C SER A 41 -0.32 10.49 -6.09
N PRO A 42 -0.52 11.82 -6.28
CA PRO A 42 -0.90 12.37 -7.58
C PRO A 42 0.07 12.06 -8.74
N LYS A 43 1.29 11.62 -8.41
CA LYS A 43 2.28 11.18 -9.41
C LYS A 43 2.12 9.70 -9.80
N GLY A 44 1.26 8.95 -9.10
CA GLY A 44 1.10 7.51 -9.28
C GLY A 44 2.20 6.68 -8.62
N ASP A 45 2.09 5.37 -8.80
CA ASP A 45 3.11 4.39 -8.46
C ASP A 45 4.16 4.34 -9.59
N PRO A 46 5.47 4.39 -9.30
CA PRO A 46 6.52 4.27 -10.33
C PRO A 46 6.39 3.03 -11.22
N MET A 47 5.82 1.92 -10.71
CA MET A 47 5.57 0.71 -11.51
C MET A 47 4.66 0.96 -12.72
N ARG A 48 3.83 1.99 -12.71
CA ARG A 48 3.01 2.37 -13.87
C ARG A 48 3.85 2.75 -15.10
N PHE A 49 5.09 3.17 -14.86
CA PHE A 49 6.02 3.65 -15.90
C PHE A 49 7.14 2.65 -16.19
N MET A 50 7.31 1.61 -15.37
CA MET A 50 8.41 0.64 -15.48
C MET A 50 8.39 -0.15 -16.80
N GLY A 51 7.22 -0.45 -17.35
CA GLY A 51 7.11 -1.14 -18.63
C GLY A 51 7.85 -0.43 -19.76
N LYS A 52 7.81 0.91 -19.78
CA LYS A 52 8.56 1.73 -20.75
C LYS A 52 10.08 1.69 -20.50
N LEU A 53 10.51 1.57 -19.24
CA LEU A 53 11.92 1.55 -18.86
C LEU A 53 12.61 0.22 -19.20
N VAL A 54 11.88 -0.89 -19.16
CA VAL A 54 12.45 -2.23 -19.42
C VAL A 54 12.13 -2.76 -20.82
N SER A 55 11.72 -1.89 -21.74
CA SER A 55 11.40 -2.22 -23.14
C SER A 55 10.42 -3.41 -23.28
N MET A 56 9.49 -3.53 -22.33
CA MET A 56 8.41 -4.50 -22.48
C MET A 56 7.54 -4.09 -23.68
N PRO A 57 7.18 -5.00 -24.58
CA PRO A 57 6.22 -4.71 -25.63
C PRO A 57 4.85 -4.50 -24.98
N ILE A 58 4.50 -3.23 -24.78
CA ILE A 58 3.19 -2.81 -24.28
C ILE A 58 2.45 -2.20 -25.47
N ASP A 59 1.49 -2.91 -26.00
CA ASP A 59 0.74 -2.48 -27.17
C ASP A 59 -0.27 -1.37 -26.85
N ASP A 60 -0.74 -1.30 -25.59
CA ASP A 60 -1.63 -0.24 -25.09
C ASP A 60 -1.02 0.41 -23.84
N GLU A 61 -0.99 1.74 -23.79
CA GLU A 61 -0.52 2.49 -22.60
C GLU A 61 -1.34 2.20 -21.32
N ARG A 62 -2.53 1.61 -21.47
CA ARG A 62 -3.40 1.17 -20.38
C ARG A 62 -3.05 -0.22 -19.86
N GLU A 63 -2.30 -1.00 -20.61
CA GLU A 63 -1.87 -2.35 -20.24
C GLU A 63 -0.45 -2.26 -19.67
N ASN A 64 -0.31 -2.48 -18.38
CA ASN A 64 0.99 -2.57 -17.73
C ASN A 64 1.06 -3.85 -16.90
N PRO A 65 1.50 -4.97 -17.50
CA PRO A 65 1.57 -6.27 -16.82
C PRO A 65 2.36 -6.23 -15.51
N ALA A 66 3.43 -5.43 -15.46
CA ALA A 66 4.25 -5.28 -14.26
C ALA A 66 3.48 -4.58 -13.12
N TYR A 67 2.67 -3.57 -13.43
CA TYR A 67 1.81 -2.92 -12.46
C TYR A 67 0.62 -3.83 -12.09
N ASP A 68 -0.02 -4.45 -13.07
CA ASP A 68 -1.23 -5.26 -12.89
C ASP A 68 -0.94 -6.51 -12.06
N GLN A 69 0.23 -7.13 -12.25
CA GLN A 69 0.67 -8.27 -11.47
C GLN A 69 0.67 -7.97 -9.96
N GLN A 70 1.02 -6.75 -9.55
CA GLN A 70 1.09 -6.36 -8.15
C GLN A 70 -0.23 -5.79 -7.62
N ASN A 71 -1.15 -5.37 -8.51
CA ASN A 71 -2.26 -4.53 -8.09
C ASN A 71 -3.65 -5.04 -8.50
N SER A 72 -3.75 -6.14 -9.25
CA SER A 72 -5.04 -6.76 -9.58
C SER A 72 -5.87 -7.05 -8.33
N GLY A 73 -7.19 -6.84 -8.44
CA GLY A 73 -8.12 -7.08 -7.33
C GLY A 73 -8.17 -5.99 -6.28
N LYS A 74 -7.33 -4.96 -6.35
CA LYS A 74 -7.33 -3.82 -5.43
C LYS A 74 -8.25 -2.70 -5.92
N LYS A 75 -8.69 -1.86 -4.98
CA LYS A 75 -9.35 -0.58 -5.23
C LYS A 75 -8.29 0.52 -5.15
N GLY A 76 -8.20 1.39 -6.15
CA GLY A 76 -7.24 2.50 -6.18
C GLY A 76 -7.87 3.83 -5.80
N ILE A 77 -7.15 4.66 -5.04
CA ILE A 77 -7.50 6.06 -4.77
C ILE A 77 -6.24 6.91 -4.80
N VAL A 78 -6.35 8.10 -5.36
CA VAL A 78 -5.26 9.09 -5.39
C VAL A 78 -5.45 10.09 -4.26
N LEU A 79 -4.46 10.20 -3.36
CA LEU A 79 -4.45 11.17 -2.27
C LEU A 79 -3.16 12.00 -2.26
N ASN A 80 -3.30 13.32 -2.13
CA ASN A 80 -2.18 14.19 -1.84
C ASN A 80 -1.95 14.26 -0.32
N LEU A 81 -1.13 13.36 0.22
CA LEU A 81 -0.82 13.31 1.65
C LEU A 81 0.04 14.48 2.16
N LYS A 82 0.50 15.37 1.26
CA LYS A 82 1.10 16.65 1.66
C LYS A 82 0.04 17.68 2.08
N SER A 83 -1.20 17.55 1.62
CA SER A 83 -2.31 18.40 2.01
C SER A 83 -3.00 17.89 3.28
N GLU A 84 -3.55 18.80 4.06
CA GLU A 84 -4.34 18.47 5.25
C GLU A 84 -5.56 17.61 4.91
N LYS A 85 -6.31 18.00 3.88
CA LYS A 85 -7.48 17.22 3.39
C LYS A 85 -7.12 15.80 2.96
N GLY A 86 -5.97 15.61 2.31
CA GLY A 86 -5.51 14.28 1.93
C GLY A 86 -5.18 13.41 3.13
N ARG A 87 -4.54 13.98 4.15
CA ARG A 87 -4.28 13.28 5.42
C ARG A 87 -5.56 12.97 6.19
N GLU A 88 -6.53 13.90 6.20
CA GLU A 88 -7.84 13.67 6.81
C GLU A 88 -8.53 12.45 6.18
N VAL A 89 -8.58 12.39 4.84
CA VAL A 89 -9.16 11.23 4.13
C VAL A 89 -8.40 9.94 4.46
N MET A 90 -7.07 9.99 4.52
CA MET A 90 -6.25 8.83 4.91
C MET A 90 -6.61 8.33 6.32
N HIS A 91 -6.73 9.23 7.29
CA HIS A 91 -7.12 8.85 8.65
C HIS A 91 -8.53 8.27 8.73
N ARG A 92 -9.48 8.77 7.94
CA ARG A 92 -10.84 8.19 7.84
C ARG A 92 -10.86 6.78 7.23
N LEU A 93 -9.90 6.46 6.36
CA LEU A 93 -9.71 5.10 5.84
C LEU A 93 -9.10 4.20 6.90
N LEU A 94 -8.05 4.67 7.61
CA LEU A 94 -7.37 3.91 8.67
C LEU A 94 -8.29 3.60 9.86
N GLU A 95 -9.21 4.49 10.19
CA GLU A 95 -10.21 4.27 11.24
C GLU A 95 -11.10 3.04 10.98
N LYS A 96 -11.27 2.65 9.71
CA LYS A 96 -12.09 1.52 9.27
C LYS A 96 -11.27 0.33 8.77
N ALA A 97 -9.95 0.43 8.83
CA ALA A 97 -9.05 -0.60 8.36
C ALA A 97 -8.64 -1.55 9.49
N ASP A 98 -8.49 -2.81 9.13
CA ASP A 98 -7.91 -3.83 10.01
C ASP A 98 -6.39 -3.90 9.85
N VAL A 99 -5.89 -3.59 8.64
CA VAL A 99 -4.46 -3.69 8.31
C VAL A 99 -4.01 -2.43 7.55
N PHE A 100 -2.85 -1.91 7.90
CA PHE A 100 -2.12 -0.91 7.13
C PHE A 100 -0.79 -1.50 6.65
N ILE A 101 -0.52 -1.42 5.35
CA ILE A 101 0.72 -1.92 4.74
C ILE A 101 1.45 -0.77 4.02
N THR A 102 2.76 -0.67 4.27
CA THR A 102 3.61 0.35 3.64
C THR A 102 5.02 -0.15 3.39
N ASN A 103 5.71 0.45 2.41
CA ASN A 103 7.15 0.37 2.22
C ASN A 103 7.80 1.75 2.10
N ASN A 104 7.12 2.77 2.59
CA ASN A 104 7.69 4.11 2.69
C ASN A 104 8.74 4.16 3.80
N ARG A 105 9.76 4.99 3.62
CA ARG A 105 10.80 5.23 4.62
C ARG A 105 10.20 5.83 5.88
N GLN A 106 10.78 5.48 7.02
CA GLN A 106 10.34 5.90 8.34
C GLN A 106 10.19 7.43 8.45
N ASP A 107 11.17 8.19 7.96
CA ASP A 107 11.11 9.65 7.98
C ASP A 107 9.95 10.23 7.17
N ALA A 108 9.61 9.59 6.06
CA ALA A 108 8.46 10.01 5.26
C ALA A 108 7.15 9.73 6.01
N LEU A 109 7.04 8.54 6.63
CA LEU A 109 5.89 8.17 7.43
C LEU A 109 5.71 9.09 8.63
N LYS A 110 6.78 9.43 9.37
CA LYS A 110 6.75 10.39 10.47
C LYS A 110 6.23 11.76 10.04
N ARG A 111 6.73 12.28 8.90
CA ARG A 111 6.27 13.58 8.36
C ARG A 111 4.80 13.56 7.93
N MET A 112 4.28 12.43 7.52
CA MET A 112 2.87 12.25 7.13
C MET A 112 1.95 11.96 8.31
N GLY A 113 2.47 11.71 9.51
CA GLY A 113 1.69 11.28 10.67
C GLY A 113 1.26 9.81 10.60
N LEU A 114 2.01 8.97 9.90
CA LEU A 114 1.67 7.58 9.59
C LEU A 114 2.71 6.57 10.09
N SER A 115 3.62 6.95 10.99
CA SER A 115 4.55 5.99 11.61
C SER A 115 3.81 5.08 12.59
N TYR A 116 4.44 3.95 12.91
CA TYR A 116 3.86 2.99 13.86
C TYR A 116 3.52 3.66 15.20
N GLU A 117 4.42 4.46 15.76
CA GLU A 117 4.21 5.14 17.04
C GLU A 117 3.03 6.11 17.00
N GLN A 118 2.82 6.77 15.85
CA GLN A 118 1.72 7.73 15.67
C GLN A 118 0.37 7.03 15.49
N LEU A 119 0.37 5.88 14.78
CA LEU A 119 -0.86 5.15 14.47
C LEU A 119 -1.27 4.20 15.58
N SER A 120 -0.35 3.53 16.27
CA SER A 120 -0.66 2.55 17.34
C SER A 120 -1.41 3.16 18.51
N GLY A 121 -1.08 4.43 18.88
CA GLY A 121 -1.80 5.15 19.90
C GLY A 121 -3.22 5.58 19.49
N ARG A 122 -3.42 5.82 18.19
CA ARG A 122 -4.72 6.28 17.65
C ARG A 122 -5.64 5.13 17.22
N TYR A 123 -5.04 4.07 16.69
CA TYR A 123 -5.74 2.89 16.16
C TYR A 123 -5.13 1.60 16.73
N PRO A 124 -5.39 1.29 18.02
CA PRO A 124 -4.70 0.19 18.72
C PRO A 124 -5.00 -1.22 18.16
N SER A 125 -6.10 -1.37 17.41
CA SER A 125 -6.45 -2.63 16.76
C SER A 125 -5.87 -2.78 15.34
N LEU A 126 -5.24 -1.71 14.80
CA LEU A 126 -4.71 -1.73 13.44
C LEU A 126 -3.43 -2.57 13.38
N VAL A 127 -3.42 -3.60 12.55
CA VAL A 127 -2.21 -4.36 12.24
C VAL A 127 -1.34 -3.51 11.31
N TYR A 128 -0.13 -3.17 11.76
CA TYR A 128 0.81 -2.35 11.00
C TYR A 128 1.91 -3.22 10.37
N GLY A 129 1.92 -3.30 9.05
CA GLY A 129 2.94 -4.01 8.27
C GLY A 129 3.84 -3.04 7.52
N GLN A 130 5.14 -3.05 7.82
CA GLN A 130 6.13 -2.26 7.10
C GLN A 130 7.18 -3.16 6.44
N VAL A 131 7.47 -2.90 5.17
CA VAL A 131 8.56 -3.54 4.43
C VAL A 131 9.69 -2.53 4.30
N SER A 132 10.87 -2.87 4.78
CA SER A 132 12.09 -2.08 4.69
C SER A 132 13.26 -2.95 4.23
N GLY A 133 14.35 -2.35 3.77
CA GLY A 133 15.55 -3.09 3.35
C GLY A 133 16.28 -3.74 4.52
N TYR A 134 16.44 -3.00 5.63
CA TYR A 134 17.30 -3.39 6.75
C TYR A 134 16.60 -3.39 8.12
N GLY A 135 15.26 -3.24 8.13
CA GLY A 135 14.50 -3.11 9.38
C GLY A 135 14.46 -1.68 9.92
N GLU A 136 13.86 -1.52 11.09
CA GLU A 136 13.68 -0.20 11.72
C GLU A 136 14.75 0.12 12.78
N THR A 137 15.50 -0.89 13.20
CA THR A 137 16.54 -0.79 14.23
C THR A 137 17.84 -1.39 13.73
N GLY A 138 18.97 -0.96 14.30
CA GLY A 138 20.29 -1.44 13.91
C GLY A 138 21.10 -0.38 13.16
N PRO A 139 22.39 -0.66 12.90
CA PRO A 139 23.32 0.31 12.31
C PRO A 139 22.90 0.75 10.89
N ASP A 140 22.27 -0.15 10.13
CA ASP A 140 21.96 0.06 8.71
C ASP A 140 20.51 0.48 8.46
N ASN A 141 19.73 0.79 9.51
CA ASN A 141 18.31 1.14 9.37
C ASN A 141 18.04 2.38 8.52
N ASN A 142 19.05 3.23 8.30
CA ASN A 142 18.98 4.41 7.44
C ASN A 142 19.56 4.18 6.03
N GLU A 143 20.13 3.00 5.79
CA GLU A 143 20.65 2.65 4.47
C GLU A 143 19.50 2.42 3.46
N VAL A 144 19.80 2.59 2.16
CA VAL A 144 18.83 2.60 1.07
C VAL A 144 19.09 1.48 0.09
#